data_283248579380679a50d3d5a105aab6ed
#
_entry.id   283248579380679a50d3d5a105aab6ed
#
_cell.length_a   1.000
_cell.length_b   1.000
_cell.length_c   1.000
_cell.angle_alpha   90.00
_cell.angle_beta   90.00
_cell.angle_gamma   90.00
#
_symmetry.space_group_name_H-M   'P 1'
#
loop_
_entity.id
_entity.type
_entity.pdbx_description
1 polymer ?
#
loop_
_entity_poly.entity_id
_entity_poly.type
_entity_poly.pdbx_seq_one_letter_code
_entity_poly.pdbx_strand_id
1 'polypeptide(L)'
;MIINLRDYQQQAVDAAVAHFKQSSKSAVLVLPTGAGKSIVIAELARIANGNVLVLTHVKELVAQNAEKVGLLTKAANIYSAGLKQKKANGKTVVASVQSASRALTKFDQAFSLVIIDECHRVSTEPTSQYQQLLTHLRTKNPQIKLLGLTATPYRLGLGWIYRHHYHGKIGNTDKPIFEKCIFELPMRPLIKKGYLTQPTIFDGLSAQYDFSNLAPVETNEYSPTEVDNLLHHQGRATTAIIKQVKQLAQHRQGVLIFAATVRHADEIMALMDDDAALITAKTPHFERDNIIERFKAKKLKFIVNVAVLTTGFDAPHVDLIAILRPTASVSLFQQMIGRGLRLADNKADCLVIDYAANGYDLFYPEVGQAKPNSKSVPVQVHCPVCYFANTFWGLVDADGDIIEHFGRRCQGLIDDNQQCDFRFRSKSCPDCGAENDIAARICQTCQSTLIDPDKRLKQVLNAQHHHLFKCQEMLLLCQDEKLVIQYIDIEGNVFEQTFQFSTLAQRRAFYAVFVLSHTRTPGLLHPKYNQANDVLADKERFRKPDLLLLKKNKYRWDLIDSFFDYQGKYKIDMS
;
A
#
# COMPACT_ATOMS: atom_id res chain seq x y z
N MET A 1 -31.35 -21.34 -9.56
CA MET A 1 -30.23 -21.72 -8.67
C MET A 1 -30.30 -20.82 -7.46
N ILE A 2 -30.52 -21.35 -6.25
CA ILE A 2 -30.50 -20.52 -5.03
C ILE A 2 -29.02 -20.30 -4.70
N ILE A 3 -28.55 -19.05 -4.79
CA ILE A 3 -27.18 -18.70 -4.38
C ILE A 3 -27.21 -18.56 -2.86
N ASN A 4 -26.58 -19.47 -2.16
CA ASN A 4 -26.37 -19.35 -0.72
C ASN A 4 -25.13 -18.46 -0.47
N LEU A 5 -25.31 -17.44 0.33
CA LEU A 5 -24.19 -16.60 0.77
C LEU A 5 -23.24 -17.42 1.66
N ARG A 6 -21.96 -17.20 1.50
CA ARG A 6 -20.98 -17.69 2.48
C ARG A 6 -21.13 -16.92 3.78
N ASP A 7 -20.67 -17.50 4.90
CA ASP A 7 -20.77 -16.91 6.24
C ASP A 7 -20.32 -15.43 6.31
N TYR A 8 -19.15 -15.14 5.77
CA TYR A 8 -18.59 -13.78 5.76
C TYR A 8 -19.33 -12.82 4.79
N GLN A 9 -19.94 -13.35 3.72
CA GLN A 9 -20.74 -12.53 2.82
C GLN A 9 -22.04 -12.11 3.52
N GLN A 10 -22.65 -13.02 4.27
CA GLN A 10 -23.80 -12.70 5.10
C GLN A 10 -23.44 -11.67 6.17
N GLN A 11 -22.32 -11.84 6.88
CA GLN A 11 -21.84 -10.86 7.87
C GLN A 11 -21.63 -9.47 7.26
N ALA A 12 -21.08 -9.38 6.05
CA ALA A 12 -20.91 -8.11 5.34
C ALA A 12 -22.25 -7.44 5.00
N VAL A 13 -23.24 -8.24 4.55
CA VAL A 13 -24.61 -7.77 4.29
C VAL A 13 -25.26 -7.29 5.58
N ASP A 14 -25.17 -8.07 6.65
CA ASP A 14 -25.77 -7.74 7.96
C ASP A 14 -25.16 -6.46 8.54
N ALA A 15 -23.84 -6.26 8.40
CA ALA A 15 -23.18 -5.04 8.82
C ALA A 15 -23.69 -3.81 8.06
N ALA A 16 -23.92 -3.92 6.74
CA ALA A 16 -24.48 -2.84 5.94
C ALA A 16 -25.93 -2.53 6.34
N VAL A 17 -26.75 -3.56 6.55
CA VAL A 17 -28.14 -3.42 6.99
C VAL A 17 -28.22 -2.78 8.37
N ALA A 18 -27.43 -3.25 9.34
CA ALA A 18 -27.36 -2.70 10.68
C ALA A 18 -26.96 -1.23 10.68
N HIS A 19 -25.93 -0.88 9.90
CA HIS A 19 -25.47 0.51 9.78
C HIS A 19 -26.57 1.42 9.22
N PHE A 20 -27.19 1.03 8.10
CA PHE A 20 -28.19 1.89 7.44
C PHE A 20 -29.58 1.89 8.09
N LYS A 21 -29.82 1.03 9.07
CA LYS A 21 -30.98 1.15 9.99
C LYS A 21 -30.79 2.28 11.01
N GLN A 22 -29.55 2.55 11.41
CA GLN A 22 -29.20 3.49 12.47
C GLN A 22 -28.63 4.82 11.96
N SER A 23 -28.11 4.85 10.73
CA SER A 23 -27.39 6.00 10.18
C SER A 23 -27.58 6.13 8.67
N SER A 24 -27.60 7.36 8.16
CA SER A 24 -27.52 7.67 6.73
C SER A 24 -26.08 7.98 6.26
N LYS A 25 -25.09 7.94 7.18
CA LYS A 25 -23.70 8.26 6.85
C LYS A 25 -23.13 7.23 5.88
N SER A 26 -22.27 7.71 4.98
CA SER A 26 -21.61 6.84 4.00
C SER A 26 -20.71 5.79 4.66
N ALA A 27 -20.72 4.58 4.11
CA ALA A 27 -20.04 3.44 4.68
C ALA A 27 -19.22 2.66 3.65
N VAL A 28 -18.23 1.89 4.12
CA VAL A 28 -17.39 1.00 3.29
C VAL A 28 -17.38 -0.41 3.85
N LEU A 29 -17.50 -1.39 2.95
CA LEU A 29 -17.19 -2.80 3.18
C LEU A 29 -15.85 -3.13 2.52
N VAL A 30 -14.92 -3.68 3.28
CA VAL A 30 -13.61 -4.10 2.78
C VAL A 30 -13.59 -5.62 2.63
N LEU A 31 -13.53 -6.07 1.38
CA LEU A 31 -13.53 -7.48 1.01
C LEU A 31 -12.41 -7.73 0.01
N PRO A 32 -11.51 -8.71 0.24
CA PRO A 32 -10.38 -8.96 -0.66
C PRO A 32 -10.82 -9.35 -2.07
N THR A 33 -9.88 -9.25 -3.01
CA THR A 33 -10.10 -9.74 -4.38
C THR A 33 -10.41 -11.26 -4.33
N GLY A 34 -11.43 -11.68 -5.06
CA GLY A 34 -11.88 -13.09 -5.03
C GLY A 34 -12.89 -13.44 -3.93
N ALA A 35 -13.16 -12.56 -2.96
CA ALA A 35 -14.16 -12.79 -1.91
C ALA A 35 -15.62 -12.74 -2.37
N GLY A 36 -15.89 -12.46 -3.65
CA GLY A 36 -17.25 -12.43 -4.19
C GLY A 36 -18.01 -11.14 -3.88
N LYS A 37 -17.35 -9.97 -3.92
CA LYS A 37 -17.97 -8.64 -3.77
C LYS A 37 -19.27 -8.49 -4.57
N SER A 38 -19.27 -8.98 -5.82
CA SER A 38 -20.45 -8.89 -6.70
C SER A 38 -21.68 -9.64 -6.15
N ILE A 39 -21.50 -10.71 -5.37
CA ILE A 39 -22.60 -11.42 -4.71
C ILE A 39 -23.14 -10.59 -3.54
N VAL A 40 -22.27 -9.98 -2.75
CA VAL A 40 -22.69 -9.06 -1.68
C VAL A 40 -23.46 -7.86 -2.25
N ILE A 41 -22.99 -7.29 -3.36
CA ILE A 41 -23.70 -6.20 -4.08
C ILE A 41 -25.08 -6.68 -4.53
N ALA A 42 -25.18 -7.87 -5.13
CA ALA A 42 -26.42 -8.43 -5.63
C ALA A 42 -27.44 -8.68 -4.49
N GLU A 43 -26.97 -9.20 -3.35
CA GLU A 43 -27.82 -9.43 -2.20
C GLU A 43 -28.32 -8.13 -1.59
N LEU A 44 -27.45 -7.13 -1.41
CA LEU A 44 -27.82 -5.81 -0.93
C LEU A 44 -28.85 -5.14 -1.87
N ALA A 45 -28.69 -5.29 -3.19
CA ALA A 45 -29.64 -4.78 -4.17
C ALA A 45 -30.99 -5.52 -4.09
N ARG A 46 -30.98 -6.82 -3.78
CA ARG A 46 -32.19 -7.66 -3.61
C ARG A 46 -33.01 -7.25 -2.39
N ILE A 47 -32.34 -7.05 -1.24
CA ILE A 47 -33.02 -6.76 0.04
C ILE A 47 -33.37 -5.28 0.22
N ALA A 48 -32.82 -4.39 -0.59
CA ALA A 48 -33.13 -2.96 -0.50
C ALA A 48 -34.60 -2.65 -0.84
N ASN A 49 -35.27 -1.87 0.01
CA ASN A 49 -36.68 -1.53 -0.20
C ASN A 49 -36.89 -0.56 -1.37
N GLY A 50 -35.98 0.38 -1.57
CA GLY A 50 -36.04 1.40 -2.67
C GLY A 50 -35.21 1.03 -3.88
N ASN A 51 -35.09 1.97 -4.83
CA ASN A 51 -34.26 1.79 -6.03
C ASN A 51 -32.78 1.83 -5.67
N VAL A 52 -32.00 0.98 -6.35
CA VAL A 52 -30.56 0.83 -6.12
C VAL A 52 -29.80 1.19 -7.40
N LEU A 53 -28.75 2.00 -7.25
CA LEU A 53 -27.78 2.28 -8.30
C LEU A 53 -26.45 1.65 -7.93
N VAL A 54 -25.94 0.75 -8.77
CA VAL A 54 -24.61 0.16 -8.65
C VAL A 54 -23.69 0.84 -9.63
N LEU A 55 -22.64 1.49 -9.14
CA LEU A 55 -21.66 2.21 -9.94
C LEU A 55 -20.35 1.45 -10.01
N THR A 56 -19.80 1.31 -11.21
CA THR A 56 -18.49 0.72 -11.43
C THR A 56 -17.66 1.58 -12.39
N HIS A 57 -16.36 1.32 -12.46
CA HIS A 57 -15.46 2.11 -13.29
C HIS A 57 -15.24 1.53 -14.69
N VAL A 58 -15.32 0.21 -14.88
CA VAL A 58 -15.04 -0.47 -16.14
C VAL A 58 -16.22 -1.31 -16.62
N LYS A 59 -16.36 -1.49 -17.94
CA LYS A 59 -17.48 -2.21 -18.57
C LYS A 59 -17.58 -3.67 -18.09
N GLU A 60 -16.45 -4.32 -17.86
CA GLU A 60 -16.37 -5.72 -17.41
C GLU A 60 -17.02 -5.91 -16.05
N LEU A 61 -16.78 -4.96 -15.12
CA LEU A 61 -17.44 -4.96 -13.82
C LEU A 61 -18.92 -4.62 -13.91
N VAL A 62 -19.33 -3.75 -14.86
CA VAL A 62 -20.76 -3.50 -15.11
C VAL A 62 -21.44 -4.79 -15.53
N ALA A 63 -20.87 -5.53 -16.49
CA ALA A 63 -21.42 -6.80 -16.97
C ALA A 63 -21.47 -7.86 -15.83
N GLN A 64 -20.38 -8.02 -15.10
CA GLN A 64 -20.26 -8.97 -13.98
C GLN A 64 -21.27 -8.67 -12.87
N ASN A 65 -21.37 -7.42 -12.42
CA ASN A 65 -22.31 -7.03 -11.38
C ASN A 65 -23.76 -7.16 -11.86
N ALA A 66 -24.06 -6.78 -13.10
CA ALA A 66 -25.40 -6.93 -13.67
C ALA A 66 -25.83 -8.39 -13.78
N GLU A 67 -24.93 -9.29 -14.18
CA GLU A 67 -25.17 -10.73 -14.19
C GLU A 67 -25.51 -11.24 -12.77
N LYS A 68 -24.69 -10.94 -11.77
CA LYS A 68 -24.91 -11.41 -10.39
C LYS A 68 -26.18 -10.82 -9.77
N VAL A 69 -26.41 -9.51 -10.00
CA VAL A 69 -27.68 -8.87 -9.59
C VAL A 69 -28.86 -9.53 -10.26
N GLY A 70 -28.79 -9.79 -11.57
CA GLY A 70 -29.87 -10.46 -12.31
C GLY A 70 -30.20 -11.85 -11.80
N LEU A 71 -29.20 -12.61 -11.33
CA LEU A 71 -29.41 -13.94 -10.72
C LEU A 71 -30.24 -13.88 -9.43
N LEU A 72 -30.11 -12.82 -8.63
CA LEU A 72 -30.80 -12.69 -7.34
C LEU A 72 -32.08 -11.83 -7.42
N THR A 73 -32.16 -10.88 -8.35
CA THR A 73 -33.28 -9.92 -8.45
C THR A 73 -34.20 -10.14 -9.65
N LYS A 74 -33.96 -11.16 -10.47
CA LYS A 74 -34.61 -11.50 -11.75
C LYS A 74 -34.28 -10.55 -12.91
N ALA A 75 -33.88 -9.30 -12.66
CA ALA A 75 -33.47 -8.34 -13.67
C ALA A 75 -32.58 -7.22 -13.09
N ALA A 76 -31.56 -6.82 -13.86
CA ALA A 76 -30.80 -5.62 -13.64
C ALA A 76 -30.79 -4.79 -14.92
N ASN A 77 -31.12 -3.51 -14.83
CA ASN A 77 -30.98 -2.60 -15.96
C ASN A 77 -29.54 -2.09 -16.05
N ILE A 78 -29.04 -1.95 -17.28
CA ILE A 78 -27.66 -1.57 -17.51
C ILE A 78 -27.60 -0.20 -18.18
N TYR A 79 -26.72 0.68 -17.67
CA TYR A 79 -26.38 1.94 -18.30
C TYR A 79 -24.87 2.03 -18.56
N SER A 80 -24.44 1.60 -19.72
CA SER A 80 -23.03 1.57 -20.09
C SER A 80 -22.87 1.73 -21.60
N ALA A 81 -22.12 2.73 -22.02
CA ALA A 81 -21.79 2.93 -23.44
C ALA A 81 -20.95 1.75 -23.99
N GLY A 82 -20.02 1.22 -23.18
CA GLY A 82 -19.19 0.09 -23.58
C GLY A 82 -19.95 -1.23 -23.77
N LEU A 83 -21.15 -1.36 -23.16
CA LEU A 83 -22.06 -2.50 -23.35
C LEU A 83 -23.23 -2.16 -24.29
N LYS A 84 -23.25 -0.96 -24.87
CA LYS A 84 -24.31 -0.47 -25.77
C LYS A 84 -25.72 -0.53 -25.15
N GLN A 85 -25.83 -0.42 -23.81
CA GLN A 85 -27.10 -0.44 -23.08
C GLN A 85 -27.28 0.90 -22.34
N LYS A 86 -28.50 1.46 -22.37
CA LYS A 86 -28.81 2.81 -21.85
C LYS A 86 -30.12 2.84 -21.06
N LYS A 87 -30.35 1.86 -20.17
CA LYS A 87 -31.53 1.82 -19.29
C LYS A 87 -31.14 2.37 -17.91
N ALA A 88 -31.50 3.64 -17.63
CA ALA A 88 -31.13 4.38 -16.41
C ALA A 88 -32.16 4.31 -15.29
N ASN A 89 -33.29 3.65 -15.49
CA ASN A 89 -34.40 3.55 -14.54
C ASN A 89 -34.69 2.09 -14.16
N GLY A 90 -35.46 1.91 -13.09
CA GLY A 90 -35.89 0.59 -12.61
C GLY A 90 -35.42 0.32 -11.18
N LYS A 91 -35.80 -0.85 -10.63
CA LYS A 91 -35.49 -1.23 -9.24
C LYS A 91 -33.99 -1.30 -8.98
N THR A 92 -33.22 -1.88 -9.89
CA THR A 92 -31.76 -1.93 -9.80
C THR A 92 -31.16 -1.56 -11.16
N VAL A 93 -30.28 -0.56 -11.12
CA VAL A 93 -29.51 -0.09 -12.29
C VAL A 93 -28.03 -0.30 -12.01
N VAL A 94 -27.34 -0.96 -12.93
CA VAL A 94 -25.87 -1.11 -12.91
C VAL A 94 -25.28 -0.23 -13.99
N ALA A 95 -24.43 0.72 -13.62
CA ALA A 95 -23.93 1.72 -14.54
C ALA A 95 -22.42 1.91 -14.46
N SER A 96 -21.79 2.28 -15.59
CA SER A 96 -20.44 2.84 -15.54
C SER A 96 -20.51 4.31 -15.17
N VAL A 97 -19.64 4.75 -14.26
CA VAL A 97 -19.63 6.15 -13.80
C VAL A 97 -19.43 7.13 -14.95
N GLN A 98 -18.59 6.78 -15.94
CA GLN A 98 -18.32 7.61 -17.12
C GLN A 98 -19.55 7.80 -17.99
N SER A 99 -20.40 6.76 -18.13
CA SER A 99 -21.65 6.87 -18.90
C SER A 99 -22.70 7.62 -18.13
N ALA A 100 -22.82 7.38 -16.82
CA ALA A 100 -23.82 8.02 -15.96
C ALA A 100 -23.55 9.52 -15.77
N SER A 101 -22.29 9.92 -15.54
CA SER A 101 -21.92 11.34 -15.35
C SER A 101 -22.13 12.21 -16.58
N ARG A 102 -22.08 11.61 -17.80
CA ARG A 102 -22.36 12.32 -19.06
C ARG A 102 -23.85 12.44 -19.38
N ALA A 103 -24.71 11.81 -18.59
CA ALA A 103 -26.14 11.74 -18.87
C ALA A 103 -26.95 11.87 -17.56
N LEU A 104 -26.62 12.86 -16.74
CA LEU A 104 -27.20 13.07 -15.41
C LEU A 104 -28.73 13.11 -15.45
N THR A 105 -29.32 13.80 -16.42
CA THR A 105 -30.78 13.93 -16.60
C THR A 105 -31.50 12.62 -16.86
N LYS A 106 -30.79 11.53 -17.18
CA LYS A 106 -31.40 10.20 -17.32
C LYS A 106 -31.55 9.49 -15.95
N PHE A 107 -30.84 9.96 -14.93
CA PHE A 107 -30.87 9.41 -13.57
C PHE A 107 -31.77 10.26 -12.66
N ASP A 108 -32.98 10.58 -13.12
CA ASP A 108 -33.93 11.45 -12.44
C ASP A 108 -34.82 10.72 -11.42
N GLN A 109 -34.83 9.37 -11.42
CA GLN A 109 -35.54 8.63 -10.39
C GLN A 109 -34.85 8.75 -9.04
N ALA A 110 -35.63 8.71 -7.95
CA ALA A 110 -35.09 8.69 -6.59
C ALA A 110 -34.47 7.32 -6.28
N PHE A 111 -33.15 7.27 -6.16
CA PHE A 111 -32.44 6.11 -5.66
C PHE A 111 -32.34 6.19 -4.14
N SER A 112 -32.58 5.08 -3.44
CA SER A 112 -32.44 4.98 -1.99
C SER A 112 -31.04 4.57 -1.55
N LEU A 113 -30.33 3.82 -2.42
CA LEU A 113 -29.00 3.30 -2.16
C LEU A 113 -28.13 3.42 -3.41
N VAL A 114 -26.94 3.99 -3.26
CA VAL A 114 -25.86 3.92 -4.24
C VAL A 114 -24.79 3.00 -3.70
N ILE A 115 -24.44 1.99 -4.46
CA ILE A 115 -23.35 1.06 -4.17
C ILE A 115 -22.23 1.33 -5.17
N ILE A 116 -21.02 1.61 -4.69
CA ILE A 116 -19.84 1.87 -5.53
C ILE A 116 -18.87 0.72 -5.39
N ASP A 117 -18.70 -0.03 -6.47
CA ASP A 117 -17.68 -1.08 -6.55
C ASP A 117 -16.31 -0.46 -6.90
N GLU A 118 -15.24 -1.00 -6.30
CA GLU A 118 -13.89 -0.46 -6.32
C GLU A 118 -13.84 1.04 -5.89
N CYS A 119 -14.49 1.32 -4.77
CA CYS A 119 -14.75 2.68 -4.28
C CYS A 119 -13.48 3.48 -3.89
N HIS A 120 -12.32 2.84 -3.81
CA HIS A 120 -11.04 3.53 -3.66
C HIS A 120 -10.73 4.49 -4.83
N ARG A 121 -11.42 4.33 -5.98
CA ARG A 121 -11.28 5.21 -7.15
C ARG A 121 -12.11 6.50 -7.08
N VAL A 122 -12.99 6.64 -6.09
CA VAL A 122 -13.85 7.84 -5.95
C VAL A 122 -13.00 9.05 -5.59
N SER A 123 -12.93 10.07 -6.45
CA SER A 123 -12.22 11.31 -6.15
C SER A 123 -13.02 12.23 -5.21
N THR A 124 -12.32 12.99 -4.37
CA THR A 124 -12.89 14.04 -3.54
C THR A 124 -13.07 15.36 -4.28
N GLU A 125 -12.46 15.50 -5.48
CA GLU A 125 -12.55 16.69 -6.28
C GLU A 125 -13.99 16.95 -6.75
N PRO A 126 -14.55 18.16 -6.54
CA PRO A 126 -15.95 18.48 -6.88
C PRO A 126 -16.26 18.30 -8.37
N THR A 127 -15.27 18.53 -9.23
CA THR A 127 -15.38 18.40 -10.69
C THR A 127 -15.27 16.96 -11.19
N SER A 128 -15.00 16.00 -10.30
CA SER A 128 -14.89 14.60 -10.70
C SER A 128 -16.25 14.01 -11.10
N GLN A 129 -16.22 13.04 -12.01
CA GLN A 129 -17.42 12.35 -12.50
C GLN A 129 -18.26 11.74 -11.38
N TYR A 130 -17.61 11.20 -10.33
CA TYR A 130 -18.30 10.67 -9.15
C TYR A 130 -19.03 11.77 -8.39
N GLN A 131 -18.36 12.88 -8.10
CA GLN A 131 -18.97 13.96 -7.30
C GLN A 131 -20.11 14.66 -8.04
N GLN A 132 -19.97 14.90 -9.34
CA GLN A 132 -21.04 15.44 -10.15
C GLN A 132 -22.28 14.53 -10.13
N LEU A 133 -22.11 13.22 -10.34
CA LEU A 133 -23.22 12.28 -10.29
C LEU A 133 -23.85 12.19 -8.89
N LEU A 134 -23.05 12.05 -7.85
CA LEU A 134 -23.55 11.96 -6.46
C LEU A 134 -24.30 13.24 -6.05
N THR A 135 -23.81 14.41 -6.44
CA THR A 135 -24.48 15.70 -6.20
C THR A 135 -25.84 15.72 -6.89
N HIS A 136 -25.90 15.33 -8.17
CA HIS A 136 -27.17 15.24 -8.91
C HIS A 136 -28.15 14.26 -8.24
N LEU A 137 -27.70 13.07 -7.84
CA LEU A 137 -28.56 12.08 -7.18
C LEU A 137 -29.10 12.58 -5.83
N ARG A 138 -28.32 13.36 -5.09
CA ARG A 138 -28.74 13.99 -3.82
C ARG A 138 -29.82 15.04 -4.03
N THR A 139 -29.89 15.73 -5.17
CA THR A 139 -30.99 16.64 -5.48
C THR A 139 -32.33 15.90 -5.65
N LYS A 140 -32.28 14.63 -6.08
CA LYS A 140 -33.48 13.79 -6.25
C LYS A 140 -33.87 13.05 -4.97
N ASN A 141 -32.90 12.69 -4.15
CA ASN A 141 -33.10 12.09 -2.81
C ASN A 141 -32.01 12.54 -1.85
N PRO A 142 -32.26 13.56 -0.99
CA PRO A 142 -31.31 14.02 0.02
C PRO A 142 -30.93 12.96 1.05
N GLN A 143 -31.76 11.93 1.25
CA GLN A 143 -31.54 10.83 2.19
C GLN A 143 -30.88 9.60 1.54
N ILE A 144 -30.32 9.75 0.34
CA ILE A 144 -29.66 8.68 -0.38
C ILE A 144 -28.51 8.10 0.44
N LYS A 145 -28.49 6.79 0.58
CA LYS A 145 -27.42 6.05 1.28
C LYS A 145 -26.29 5.73 0.33
N LEU A 146 -25.05 5.88 0.79
CA LEU A 146 -23.85 5.63 0.00
C LEU A 146 -23.04 4.51 0.63
N LEU A 147 -22.84 3.40 -0.10
CA LEU A 147 -22.04 2.26 0.30
C LEU A 147 -20.91 2.04 -0.70
N GLY A 148 -19.68 1.98 -0.22
CA GLY A 148 -18.52 1.58 -1.01
C GLY A 148 -18.15 0.12 -0.76
N LEU A 149 -17.72 -0.58 -1.79
CA LEU A 149 -17.03 -1.87 -1.68
C LEU A 149 -15.64 -1.76 -2.31
N THR A 150 -14.64 -2.33 -1.66
CA THR A 150 -13.28 -2.38 -2.18
C THR A 150 -12.48 -3.50 -1.53
N ALA A 151 -11.43 -3.95 -2.21
CA ALA A 151 -10.42 -4.80 -1.60
C ALA A 151 -9.32 -3.98 -0.91
N THR A 152 -9.18 -2.72 -1.28
CA THR A 152 -8.06 -1.85 -0.93
C THR A 152 -8.59 -0.49 -0.49
N PRO A 153 -8.85 -0.32 0.82
CA PRO A 153 -9.54 0.87 1.36
C PRO A 153 -8.60 2.06 1.56
N TYR A 154 -7.59 2.18 0.74
CA TYR A 154 -6.57 3.22 0.85
C TYR A 154 -6.11 3.71 -0.52
N ARG A 155 -5.53 4.90 -0.54
CA ARG A 155 -4.91 5.50 -1.72
C ARG A 155 -3.47 5.87 -1.43
N LEU A 156 -2.62 5.69 -2.42
CA LEU A 156 -1.24 6.13 -2.34
C LEU A 156 -1.17 7.64 -2.08
N GLY A 157 -0.37 8.04 -1.08
CA GLY A 157 -0.19 9.44 -0.70
C GLY A 157 -1.38 10.13 -0.03
N LEU A 158 -2.60 9.56 -0.10
CA LEU A 158 -3.81 10.15 0.48
C LEU A 158 -4.33 9.38 1.71
N GLY A 159 -3.77 8.21 2.01
CA GLY A 159 -4.17 7.40 3.16
C GLY A 159 -5.51 6.68 2.98
N TRP A 160 -6.21 6.46 4.08
CA TRP A 160 -7.47 5.74 4.11
C TRP A 160 -8.62 6.52 3.47
N ILE A 161 -9.53 5.83 2.75
CA ILE A 161 -10.69 6.44 2.11
C ILE A 161 -11.85 6.73 3.07
N TYR A 162 -11.73 6.33 4.34
CA TYR A 162 -12.74 6.52 5.39
C TYR A 162 -12.15 7.17 6.64
N ARG A 163 -13.01 7.82 7.45
CA ARG A 163 -12.64 8.53 8.67
C ARG A 163 -12.56 7.62 9.90
N HIS A 164 -13.52 6.72 10.04
CA HIS A 164 -13.63 5.81 11.17
C HIS A 164 -13.64 4.36 10.71
N HIS A 165 -12.91 3.52 11.42
CA HIS A 165 -13.03 2.07 11.32
C HIS A 165 -13.99 1.59 12.43
N TYR A 166 -14.65 0.43 12.27
CA TYR A 166 -15.52 -0.10 13.33
C TYR A 166 -14.76 -0.38 14.64
N HIS A 167 -13.45 -0.50 14.60
CA HIS A 167 -12.57 -0.59 15.77
C HIS A 167 -12.02 0.75 16.26
N GLY A 168 -12.40 1.89 15.70
CA GLY A 168 -11.99 3.20 16.19
C GLY A 168 -11.62 4.22 15.12
N LYS A 169 -11.06 5.36 15.57
CA LYS A 169 -10.67 6.45 14.69
C LYS A 169 -9.33 6.12 14.00
N ILE A 170 -9.30 6.22 12.70
CA ILE A 170 -8.07 6.13 11.90
C ILE A 170 -7.57 7.55 11.63
N GLY A 171 -6.27 7.77 11.82
CA GLY A 171 -5.64 9.08 11.78
C GLY A 171 -5.95 9.96 10.56
N ASN A 172 -5.44 11.16 10.54
CA ASN A 172 -5.71 12.32 9.68
C ASN A 172 -5.94 12.02 8.20
N THR A 173 -7.19 11.79 7.83
CA THR A 173 -7.66 12.00 6.47
C THR A 173 -8.47 13.28 6.47
N ASP A 174 -7.92 14.38 5.98
CA ASP A 174 -8.57 15.70 6.02
C ASP A 174 -9.89 15.73 5.24
N LYS A 175 -10.00 14.90 4.20
CA LYS A 175 -11.19 14.80 3.35
C LYS A 175 -11.54 13.33 3.04
N PRO A 176 -12.11 12.58 3.98
CA PRO A 176 -12.52 11.22 3.72
C PRO A 176 -13.71 11.19 2.75
N ILE A 177 -13.72 10.18 1.88
CA ILE A 177 -14.83 9.94 0.95
C ILE A 177 -16.00 9.30 1.68
N PHE A 178 -15.67 8.39 2.59
CA PHE A 178 -16.64 7.66 3.39
C PHE A 178 -16.46 7.98 4.87
N GLU A 179 -17.56 7.95 5.61
CA GLU A 179 -17.51 8.24 7.04
C GLU A 179 -16.98 7.03 7.83
N LYS A 180 -17.43 5.82 7.49
CA LYS A 180 -17.11 4.64 8.32
C LYS A 180 -16.82 3.39 7.48
N CYS A 181 -15.74 2.69 7.82
CA CYS A 181 -15.58 1.28 7.48
C CYS A 181 -16.39 0.46 8.50
N ILE A 182 -17.36 -0.29 8.02
CA ILE A 182 -18.31 -1.05 8.85
C ILE A 182 -18.04 -2.55 8.87
N PHE A 183 -17.22 -3.03 7.94
CA PHE A 183 -16.80 -4.44 7.86
C PHE A 183 -15.49 -4.53 7.09
N GLU A 184 -14.56 -5.32 7.59
CA GLU A 184 -13.30 -5.64 6.91
C GLU A 184 -12.99 -7.11 7.08
N LEU A 185 -12.72 -7.78 5.96
CA LEU A 185 -12.36 -9.18 5.90
C LEU A 185 -10.90 -9.33 5.48
N PRO A 186 -10.00 -9.82 6.34
CA PRO A 186 -8.63 -10.14 5.96
C PRO A 186 -8.56 -11.32 4.97
N MET A 187 -7.52 -11.34 4.13
CA MET A 187 -7.34 -12.39 3.12
C MET A 187 -6.98 -13.75 3.72
N ARG A 188 -6.15 -13.78 4.78
CA ARG A 188 -5.68 -15.03 5.41
C ARG A 188 -6.81 -15.96 5.91
N PRO A 189 -7.83 -15.48 6.62
CA PRO A 189 -8.97 -16.31 7.00
C PRO A 189 -9.67 -16.98 5.82
N LEU A 190 -9.77 -16.28 4.68
CA LEU A 190 -10.38 -16.87 3.48
C LEU A 190 -9.55 -17.99 2.88
N ILE A 191 -8.23 -17.84 2.89
CA ILE A 191 -7.30 -18.90 2.46
C ILE A 191 -7.39 -20.09 3.42
N LYS A 192 -7.30 -19.84 4.73
CA LYS A 192 -7.39 -20.89 5.75
C LYS A 192 -8.70 -21.69 5.67
N LYS A 193 -9.82 -21.02 5.37
CA LYS A 193 -11.14 -21.65 5.18
C LYS A 193 -11.33 -22.26 3.78
N GLY A 194 -10.33 -22.23 2.91
CA GLY A 194 -10.40 -22.77 1.56
C GLY A 194 -11.33 -21.98 0.62
N TYR A 195 -11.58 -20.70 0.89
CA TYR A 195 -12.37 -19.82 0.00
C TYR A 195 -11.50 -19.07 -1.03
N LEU A 196 -10.20 -19.07 -0.82
CA LEU A 196 -9.17 -18.60 -1.76
C LEU A 196 -8.04 -19.63 -1.84
N THR A 197 -7.39 -19.68 -2.98
CA THR A 197 -6.20 -20.50 -3.20
C THR A 197 -5.02 -19.95 -2.41
N GLN A 198 -4.17 -20.84 -1.88
CA GLN A 198 -2.93 -20.49 -1.19
C GLN A 198 -1.94 -19.85 -2.17
N PRO A 199 -1.44 -18.63 -1.93
CA PRO A 199 -0.30 -18.10 -2.68
C PRO A 199 1.01 -18.73 -2.20
N THR A 200 1.86 -19.10 -3.14
CA THR A 200 3.23 -19.54 -2.90
C THR A 200 4.18 -18.48 -3.48
N ILE A 201 4.91 -17.78 -2.63
CA ILE A 201 5.91 -16.79 -3.08
C ILE A 201 7.16 -17.53 -3.50
N PHE A 202 7.70 -17.20 -4.67
CA PHE A 202 8.90 -17.82 -5.20
C PHE A 202 10.11 -16.92 -5.00
N ASP A 203 11.12 -17.41 -4.28
CA ASP A 203 12.31 -16.65 -3.92
C ASP A 203 13.56 -17.00 -4.76
N GLY A 204 13.49 -18.06 -5.57
CA GLY A 204 14.61 -18.56 -6.37
C GLY A 204 14.79 -17.86 -7.73
N LEU A 205 14.90 -16.54 -7.76
CA LEU A 205 14.95 -15.76 -8.99
C LEU A 205 16.27 -15.97 -9.76
N SER A 206 16.18 -16.28 -11.06
CA SER A 206 17.36 -16.38 -11.95
C SER A 206 17.88 -15.01 -12.39
N ALA A 207 17.00 -13.99 -12.38
CA ALA A 207 17.30 -12.59 -12.64
C ALA A 207 16.18 -11.73 -12.01
N GLN A 208 16.47 -10.46 -11.78
CA GLN A 208 15.54 -9.47 -11.25
C GLN A 208 15.84 -8.13 -11.91
N TYR A 209 14.80 -7.30 -12.11
CA TYR A 209 15.00 -5.94 -12.57
C TYR A 209 15.44 -5.04 -11.42
N ASP A 210 16.36 -4.14 -11.70
CA ASP A 210 16.75 -3.09 -10.79
C ASP A 210 15.98 -1.81 -11.13
N PHE A 211 14.98 -1.50 -10.32
CA PHE A 211 14.19 -0.29 -10.38
C PHE A 211 14.48 0.67 -9.22
N SER A 212 15.57 0.46 -8.48
CA SER A 212 15.92 1.25 -7.29
C SER A 212 16.07 2.75 -7.56
N ASN A 213 16.42 3.13 -8.79
CA ASN A 213 16.60 4.52 -9.21
C ASN A 213 15.30 5.20 -9.68
N LEU A 214 14.18 4.48 -9.76
CA LEU A 214 12.90 5.09 -10.13
C LEU A 214 12.31 5.89 -8.98
N ALA A 215 11.89 7.13 -9.27
CA ALA A 215 11.10 7.93 -8.35
C ALA A 215 9.63 7.98 -8.83
N PRO A 216 8.65 7.80 -7.94
CA PRO A 216 7.24 7.95 -8.32
C PRO A 216 6.96 9.42 -8.67
N VAL A 217 6.21 9.64 -9.75
CA VAL A 217 5.70 10.95 -10.15
C VAL A 217 4.53 11.39 -9.26
N GLU A 218 3.97 12.59 -9.46
CA GLU A 218 2.88 13.16 -8.64
C GLU A 218 1.66 12.24 -8.50
N THR A 219 1.38 11.40 -9.48
CA THR A 219 0.30 10.39 -9.45
C THR A 219 0.64 9.14 -8.63
N ASN A 220 1.84 9.10 -8.00
CA ASN A 220 2.38 7.92 -7.32
C ASN A 220 2.48 6.67 -8.23
N GLU A 221 2.63 6.86 -9.52
CA GLU A 221 3.04 5.84 -10.49
C GLU A 221 4.44 6.17 -11.01
N TYR A 222 5.06 5.27 -11.74
CA TYR A 222 6.35 5.52 -12.37
C TYR A 222 6.16 6.01 -13.80
N SER A 223 7.05 6.89 -14.26
CA SER A 223 7.06 7.37 -15.64
C SER A 223 7.30 6.22 -16.61
N PRO A 224 6.40 5.93 -17.57
CA PRO A 224 6.60 4.85 -18.55
C PRO A 224 7.91 5.00 -19.33
N THR A 225 8.30 6.23 -19.65
CA THR A 225 9.55 6.52 -20.39
C THR A 225 10.79 6.18 -19.57
N GLU A 226 10.80 6.52 -18.26
CA GLU A 226 11.91 6.18 -17.37
C GLU A 226 12.02 4.67 -17.17
N VAL A 227 10.88 3.99 -17.03
CA VAL A 227 10.81 2.52 -16.93
C VAL A 227 11.34 1.87 -18.22
N ASP A 228 10.94 2.35 -19.40
CA ASP A 228 11.43 1.85 -20.68
C ASP A 228 12.94 2.03 -20.85
N ASN A 229 13.47 3.20 -20.45
CA ASN A 229 14.90 3.47 -20.51
C ASN A 229 15.70 2.50 -19.62
N LEU A 230 15.23 2.24 -18.40
CA LEU A 230 15.87 1.28 -17.50
C LEU A 230 15.82 -0.14 -18.05
N LEU A 231 14.68 -0.58 -18.56
CA LEU A 231 14.49 -1.92 -19.11
C LEU A 231 15.33 -2.15 -20.38
N HIS A 232 15.50 -1.13 -21.21
CA HIS A 232 16.34 -1.22 -22.41
C HIS A 232 17.78 -1.67 -22.10
N HIS A 233 18.33 -1.26 -20.96
CA HIS A 233 19.66 -1.67 -20.50
C HIS A 233 19.65 -3.04 -19.81
N GLN A 234 18.49 -3.64 -19.57
CA GLN A 234 18.31 -4.88 -18.83
C GLN A 234 17.73 -6.04 -19.68
N GLY A 235 17.83 -5.97 -21.00
CA GLY A 235 17.26 -6.98 -21.92
C GLY A 235 17.76 -8.42 -21.66
N ARG A 236 18.99 -8.60 -21.16
CA ARG A 236 19.49 -9.92 -20.73
C ARG A 236 18.72 -10.47 -19.54
N ALA A 237 18.28 -9.59 -18.62
CA ALA A 237 17.44 -10.00 -17.51
C ALA A 237 16.07 -10.46 -18.01
N THR A 238 15.44 -9.74 -18.95
CA THR A 238 14.15 -10.13 -19.55
C THR A 238 14.23 -11.55 -20.15
N THR A 239 15.27 -11.85 -20.90
CA THR A 239 15.46 -13.19 -21.49
C THR A 239 15.59 -14.28 -20.43
N ALA A 240 16.38 -14.05 -19.37
CA ALA A 240 16.55 -15.01 -18.28
C ALA A 240 15.23 -15.21 -17.49
N ILE A 241 14.50 -14.12 -17.23
CA ILE A 241 13.20 -14.12 -16.54
C ILE A 241 12.18 -14.94 -17.32
N ILE A 242 12.02 -14.68 -18.63
CA ILE A 242 11.03 -15.38 -19.44
C ILE A 242 11.37 -16.88 -19.56
N LYS A 243 12.65 -17.22 -19.69
CA LYS A 243 13.08 -18.61 -19.64
C LYS A 243 12.67 -19.30 -18.33
N GLN A 244 12.88 -18.64 -17.19
CA GLN A 244 12.47 -19.16 -15.88
C GLN A 244 10.95 -19.26 -15.75
N VAL A 245 10.19 -18.24 -16.19
CA VAL A 245 8.71 -18.27 -16.18
C VAL A 245 8.20 -19.46 -16.99
N LYS A 246 8.72 -19.69 -18.21
CA LYS A 246 8.36 -20.85 -19.05
C LYS A 246 8.67 -22.19 -18.36
N GLN A 247 9.80 -22.30 -17.69
CA GLN A 247 10.19 -23.48 -16.94
C GLN A 247 9.24 -23.74 -15.76
N LEU A 248 8.97 -22.72 -14.95
CA LEU A 248 8.06 -22.83 -13.80
C LEU A 248 6.59 -23.06 -14.22
N ALA A 249 6.24 -22.63 -15.42
CA ALA A 249 4.91 -22.81 -15.99
C ALA A 249 4.63 -24.21 -16.51
N GLN A 250 5.62 -25.13 -16.63
CA GLN A 250 5.43 -26.44 -17.26
C GLN A 250 4.21 -27.20 -16.72
N HIS A 251 4.00 -27.19 -15.40
CA HIS A 251 2.90 -27.88 -14.72
C HIS A 251 1.78 -26.94 -14.27
N ARG A 252 1.72 -25.68 -14.77
CA ARG A 252 0.70 -24.70 -14.46
C ARG A 252 -0.38 -24.65 -15.53
N GLN A 253 -1.61 -24.27 -15.10
CA GLN A 253 -2.80 -24.25 -15.97
C GLN A 253 -2.96 -22.93 -16.70
N GLY A 254 -2.64 -21.81 -16.06
CA GLY A 254 -2.78 -20.49 -16.64
C GLY A 254 -1.82 -19.49 -16.00
N VAL A 255 -1.13 -18.72 -16.85
CA VAL A 255 -0.07 -17.80 -16.44
C VAL A 255 -0.42 -16.38 -16.83
N LEU A 256 -0.37 -15.46 -15.87
CA LEU A 256 -0.47 -14.01 -16.13
C LEU A 256 0.89 -13.36 -15.93
N ILE A 257 1.36 -12.66 -16.95
CA ILE A 257 2.58 -11.86 -16.92
C ILE A 257 2.19 -10.38 -16.97
N PHE A 258 2.52 -9.65 -15.91
CA PHE A 258 2.29 -8.21 -15.81
C PHE A 258 3.53 -7.46 -16.27
N ALA A 259 3.53 -7.01 -17.52
CA ALA A 259 4.61 -6.24 -18.11
C ALA A 259 4.53 -4.75 -17.68
N ALA A 260 5.67 -4.08 -17.64
CA ALA A 260 5.78 -2.70 -17.20
C ALA A 260 5.20 -1.71 -18.21
N THR A 261 5.57 -1.86 -19.50
CA THR A 261 5.17 -0.99 -20.61
C THR A 261 4.78 -1.82 -21.83
N VAL A 262 4.23 -1.17 -22.85
CA VAL A 262 3.86 -1.84 -24.10
C VAL A 262 5.11 -2.36 -24.81
N ARG A 263 6.17 -1.57 -24.88
CA ARG A 263 7.44 -1.97 -25.47
C ARG A 263 8.03 -3.20 -24.77
N HIS A 264 8.05 -3.19 -23.44
CA HIS A 264 8.48 -4.34 -22.66
C HIS A 264 7.63 -5.58 -22.91
N ALA A 265 6.31 -5.40 -23.08
CA ALA A 265 5.42 -6.52 -23.42
C ALA A 265 5.69 -7.09 -24.81
N ASP A 266 6.03 -6.25 -25.79
CA ASP A 266 6.43 -6.71 -27.14
C ASP A 266 7.77 -7.49 -27.09
N GLU A 267 8.74 -7.03 -26.29
CA GLU A 267 10.00 -7.75 -26.02
C GLU A 267 9.75 -9.13 -25.37
N ILE A 268 8.83 -9.20 -24.42
CA ILE A 268 8.41 -10.46 -23.79
C ILE A 268 7.77 -11.37 -24.84
N MET A 269 6.83 -10.85 -25.66
CA MET A 269 6.14 -11.64 -26.67
C MET A 269 7.11 -12.23 -27.71
N ALA A 270 8.17 -11.52 -28.06
CA ALA A 270 9.22 -12.04 -28.96
C ALA A 270 9.96 -13.28 -28.41
N LEU A 271 9.87 -13.52 -27.08
CA LEU A 271 10.45 -14.67 -26.40
C LEU A 271 9.43 -15.78 -26.08
N MET A 272 8.15 -15.54 -26.39
CA MET A 272 7.04 -16.48 -26.12
C MET A 272 6.74 -17.35 -27.34
N ASP A 273 6.02 -18.45 -27.07
CA ASP A 273 5.56 -19.39 -28.09
C ASP A 273 4.09 -19.08 -28.47
N ASP A 274 3.52 -19.85 -29.40
CA ASP A 274 2.16 -19.64 -29.95
C ASP A 274 1.01 -19.79 -28.94
N ASP A 275 1.29 -20.31 -27.75
CA ASP A 275 0.33 -20.46 -26.65
C ASP A 275 0.23 -19.19 -25.75
N ALA A 276 0.83 -18.10 -26.19
CA ALA A 276 0.79 -16.80 -25.53
C ALA A 276 -0.01 -15.76 -26.33
N ALA A 277 -0.58 -14.79 -25.61
CA ALA A 277 -1.22 -13.64 -26.24
C ALA A 277 -0.97 -12.35 -25.43
N LEU A 278 -0.94 -11.21 -26.16
CA LEU A 278 -0.74 -9.88 -25.59
C LEU A 278 -2.05 -9.13 -25.46
N ILE A 279 -2.32 -8.55 -24.30
CA ILE A 279 -3.44 -7.62 -24.07
C ILE A 279 -2.91 -6.29 -23.56
N THR A 280 -3.19 -5.21 -24.30
CA THR A 280 -2.87 -3.83 -23.91
C THR A 280 -4.11 -2.94 -23.98
N ALA A 281 -3.98 -1.68 -23.58
CA ALA A 281 -5.05 -0.70 -23.76
C ALA A 281 -5.43 -0.49 -25.26
N LYS A 282 -4.50 -0.75 -26.19
CA LYS A 282 -4.70 -0.62 -27.63
C LYS A 282 -5.38 -1.85 -28.27
N THR A 283 -5.42 -2.99 -27.58
CA THR A 283 -6.05 -4.22 -28.09
C THR A 283 -7.56 -3.98 -28.30
N PRO A 284 -8.08 -4.15 -29.54
CA PRO A 284 -9.49 -3.97 -29.83
C PRO A 284 -10.38 -4.85 -28.94
N HIS A 285 -11.57 -4.38 -28.60
CA HIS A 285 -12.46 -5.07 -27.66
C HIS A 285 -12.81 -6.49 -28.11
N PHE A 286 -13.12 -6.67 -29.40
CA PHE A 286 -13.44 -7.99 -29.95
C PHE A 286 -12.26 -8.96 -29.83
N GLU A 287 -11.07 -8.49 -30.15
CA GLU A 287 -9.85 -9.30 -30.06
C GLU A 287 -9.53 -9.65 -28.61
N ARG A 288 -9.67 -8.67 -27.69
CA ARG A 288 -9.51 -8.90 -26.25
C ARG A 288 -10.47 -9.97 -25.73
N ASP A 289 -11.74 -9.85 -26.09
CA ASP A 289 -12.76 -10.82 -25.66
C ASP A 289 -12.44 -12.23 -26.20
N ASN A 290 -11.97 -12.34 -27.44
CA ASN A 290 -11.53 -13.60 -28.05
C ASN A 290 -10.31 -14.20 -27.32
N ILE A 291 -9.29 -13.39 -27.02
CA ILE A 291 -8.11 -13.84 -26.26
C ILE A 291 -8.53 -14.36 -24.89
N ILE A 292 -9.39 -13.63 -24.18
CA ILE A 292 -9.89 -14.03 -22.87
C ILE A 292 -10.67 -15.35 -22.93
N GLU A 293 -11.52 -15.54 -23.93
CA GLU A 293 -12.27 -16.79 -24.11
C GLU A 293 -11.34 -17.96 -24.43
N ARG A 294 -10.37 -17.78 -25.33
CA ARG A 294 -9.35 -18.80 -25.63
C ARG A 294 -8.53 -19.17 -24.40
N PHE A 295 -8.18 -18.20 -23.57
CA PHE A 295 -7.46 -18.42 -22.33
C PHE A 295 -8.32 -19.18 -21.30
N LYS A 296 -9.58 -18.77 -21.12
CA LYS A 296 -10.53 -19.50 -20.26
C LYS A 296 -10.77 -20.94 -20.71
N ALA A 297 -10.79 -21.16 -22.02
CA ALA A 297 -10.88 -22.49 -22.63
C ALA A 297 -9.56 -23.28 -22.60
N LYS A 298 -8.50 -22.74 -21.98
CA LYS A 298 -7.15 -23.32 -21.88
C LYS A 298 -6.49 -23.59 -23.24
N LYS A 299 -6.92 -22.88 -24.30
CA LYS A 299 -6.28 -22.88 -25.63
C LYS A 299 -5.07 -21.92 -25.68
N LEU A 300 -4.96 -21.03 -24.74
CA LEU A 300 -3.80 -20.20 -24.45
C LEU A 300 -3.37 -20.49 -23.03
N LYS A 301 -2.06 -20.57 -22.81
CA LYS A 301 -1.47 -20.80 -21.49
C LYS A 301 -1.00 -19.50 -20.84
N PHE A 302 -0.52 -18.56 -21.66
CA PHE A 302 0.07 -17.31 -21.19
C PHE A 302 -0.74 -16.11 -21.69
N ILE A 303 -0.97 -15.16 -20.79
CA ILE A 303 -1.36 -13.80 -21.16
C ILE A 303 -0.33 -12.82 -20.63
N VAL A 304 0.29 -12.08 -21.55
CA VAL A 304 1.10 -10.90 -21.25
C VAL A 304 0.18 -9.69 -21.25
N ASN A 305 0.21 -8.86 -20.21
CA ASN A 305 -0.66 -7.70 -20.19
C ASN A 305 0.01 -6.46 -19.62
N VAL A 306 -0.45 -5.29 -20.07
CA VAL A 306 -0.02 -3.98 -19.58
C VAL A 306 -1.21 -3.26 -19.00
N ALA A 307 -1.30 -3.22 -17.66
CA ALA A 307 -2.28 -2.46 -16.86
C ALA A 307 -3.78 -2.71 -17.16
N VAL A 308 -4.14 -3.78 -17.89
CA VAL A 308 -5.54 -3.99 -18.35
C VAL A 308 -6.27 -5.04 -17.50
N LEU A 309 -5.63 -6.14 -17.14
CA LEU A 309 -6.29 -7.27 -16.48
C LEU A 309 -6.28 -7.19 -14.94
N THR A 310 -5.96 -6.04 -14.39
CA THR A 310 -5.95 -5.81 -12.94
C THR A 310 -7.35 -5.69 -12.34
N THR A 311 -8.37 -5.36 -13.16
CA THR A 311 -9.78 -5.23 -12.75
C THR A 311 -10.69 -5.94 -13.76
N GLY A 312 -11.80 -6.53 -13.27
CA GLY A 312 -12.84 -7.12 -14.13
C GLY A 312 -12.48 -8.44 -14.83
N PHE A 313 -11.23 -8.89 -14.79
CA PHE A 313 -10.82 -10.16 -15.40
C PHE A 313 -11.11 -11.34 -14.47
N ASP A 314 -11.76 -12.37 -15.01
CA ASP A 314 -12.13 -13.59 -14.29
C ASP A 314 -11.70 -14.85 -15.05
N ALA A 315 -10.60 -15.46 -14.57
CA ALA A 315 -10.07 -16.73 -15.04
C ALA A 315 -9.54 -17.53 -13.82
N PRO A 316 -10.39 -18.33 -13.16
CA PRO A 316 -10.04 -19.00 -11.91
C PRO A 316 -8.87 -19.97 -12.00
N HIS A 317 -8.62 -20.55 -13.19
CA HIS A 317 -7.53 -21.50 -13.44
C HIS A 317 -6.13 -20.87 -13.45
N VAL A 318 -6.00 -19.54 -13.35
CA VAL A 318 -4.71 -18.87 -13.22
C VAL A 318 -4.02 -19.31 -11.94
N ASP A 319 -2.87 -19.96 -12.06
CA ASP A 319 -2.10 -20.55 -10.98
C ASP A 319 -0.61 -20.16 -10.99
N LEU A 320 -0.21 -19.22 -11.89
CA LEU A 320 1.07 -18.53 -11.86
C LEU A 320 0.89 -17.06 -12.21
N ILE A 321 1.44 -16.18 -11.37
CA ILE A 321 1.48 -14.73 -11.55
C ILE A 321 2.94 -14.28 -11.59
N ALA A 322 3.39 -13.73 -12.71
CA ALA A 322 4.71 -13.12 -12.87
C ALA A 322 4.59 -11.60 -12.94
N ILE A 323 5.18 -10.89 -11.99
CA ILE A 323 5.13 -9.43 -11.88
C ILE A 323 6.47 -8.86 -12.37
N LEU A 324 6.47 -8.30 -13.58
CA LEU A 324 7.63 -7.71 -14.23
C LEU A 324 7.52 -6.17 -14.29
N ARG A 325 6.56 -5.60 -13.57
CA ARG A 325 6.39 -4.15 -13.51
C ARG A 325 6.65 -3.61 -12.11
N PRO A 326 7.38 -2.49 -12.00
CA PRO A 326 7.44 -1.78 -10.75
C PRO A 326 6.06 -1.16 -10.45
N THR A 327 5.65 -1.19 -9.21
CA THR A 327 4.43 -0.50 -8.77
C THR A 327 4.67 0.16 -7.42
N ALA A 328 4.33 1.44 -7.33
CA ALA A 328 4.29 2.15 -6.06
C ALA A 328 2.96 1.93 -5.33
N SER A 329 2.02 1.19 -5.93
CA SER A 329 0.69 0.94 -5.39
C SER A 329 0.56 -0.48 -4.84
N VAL A 330 0.54 -0.60 -3.52
CA VAL A 330 0.19 -1.84 -2.80
C VAL A 330 -1.16 -2.39 -3.25
N SER A 331 -2.12 -1.49 -3.48
CA SER A 331 -3.46 -1.82 -3.99
C SER A 331 -3.39 -2.53 -5.34
N LEU A 332 -2.58 -2.01 -6.26
CA LEU A 332 -2.38 -2.62 -7.57
C LEU A 332 -1.68 -3.98 -7.46
N PHE A 333 -0.66 -4.07 -6.61
CA PHE A 333 0.04 -5.32 -6.33
C PHE A 333 -0.92 -6.42 -5.83
N GLN A 334 -1.75 -6.10 -4.83
CA GLN A 334 -2.76 -7.03 -4.32
C GLN A 334 -3.81 -7.41 -5.37
N GLN A 335 -4.22 -6.47 -6.23
CA GLN A 335 -5.15 -6.75 -7.33
C GLN A 335 -4.55 -7.70 -8.37
N MET A 336 -3.28 -7.54 -8.72
CA MET A 336 -2.56 -8.45 -9.63
C MET A 336 -2.52 -9.86 -9.07
N ILE A 337 -2.07 -10.04 -7.84
CA ILE A 337 -1.97 -11.36 -7.21
C ILE A 337 -3.36 -11.97 -6.99
N GLY A 338 -4.33 -11.16 -6.60
CA GLY A 338 -5.71 -11.60 -6.39
C GLY A 338 -6.37 -12.23 -7.62
N ARG A 339 -5.81 -12.06 -8.83
CA ARG A 339 -6.28 -12.77 -10.04
C ARG A 339 -5.98 -14.26 -9.96
N GLY A 340 -4.88 -14.64 -9.34
CA GLY A 340 -4.47 -16.03 -9.14
C GLY A 340 -5.00 -16.69 -7.88
N LEU A 341 -5.70 -15.99 -6.98
CA LEU A 341 -6.16 -16.58 -5.72
C LEU A 341 -7.58 -17.18 -5.78
N ARG A 342 -8.24 -17.13 -6.92
CA ARG A 342 -9.56 -17.75 -7.08
C ARG A 342 -9.45 -19.26 -7.11
N LEU A 343 -10.46 -19.93 -6.55
CA LEU A 343 -10.54 -21.39 -6.58
C LEU A 343 -10.85 -21.88 -7.99
N ALA A 344 -10.20 -22.96 -8.38
CA ALA A 344 -10.52 -23.72 -9.58
C ALA A 344 -10.24 -25.21 -9.34
N ASP A 345 -10.86 -26.06 -10.15
CA ASP A 345 -10.62 -27.50 -10.10
C ASP A 345 -9.15 -27.81 -10.44
N ASN A 346 -8.57 -28.75 -9.71
CA ASN A 346 -7.18 -29.19 -9.86
C ASN A 346 -6.13 -28.09 -9.67
N LYS A 347 -6.45 -27.05 -8.88
CA LYS A 347 -5.55 -25.97 -8.52
C LYS A 347 -5.17 -26.05 -7.05
N ALA A 348 -3.93 -26.47 -6.78
CA ALA A 348 -3.43 -26.64 -5.41
C ALA A 348 -2.98 -25.31 -4.79
N ASP A 349 -2.25 -24.50 -5.55
CA ASP A 349 -1.70 -23.20 -5.13
C ASP A 349 -1.69 -22.17 -6.27
N CYS A 350 -1.25 -20.98 -5.97
CA CYS A 350 -0.90 -19.98 -6.97
C CYS A 350 0.54 -19.52 -6.74
N LEU A 351 1.43 -19.80 -7.70
CA LEU A 351 2.80 -19.34 -7.67
C LEU A 351 2.87 -17.85 -8.02
N VAL A 352 3.46 -17.07 -7.14
CA VAL A 352 3.65 -15.62 -7.31
C VAL A 352 5.13 -15.31 -7.38
N ILE A 353 5.56 -14.64 -8.44
CA ILE A 353 6.95 -14.29 -8.70
C ILE A 353 7.05 -12.77 -8.93
N ASP A 354 7.75 -12.08 -8.06
CA ASP A 354 7.97 -10.63 -8.17
C ASP A 354 9.39 -10.33 -8.70
N TYR A 355 9.50 -10.24 -10.02
CA TYR A 355 10.76 -9.88 -10.69
C TYR A 355 11.09 -8.38 -10.64
N ALA A 356 10.14 -7.57 -10.20
CA ALA A 356 10.30 -6.12 -10.11
C ALA A 356 10.73 -5.63 -8.72
N ALA A 357 10.98 -6.54 -7.77
CA ALA A 357 11.37 -6.22 -6.40
C ALA A 357 10.42 -5.21 -5.72
N ASN A 358 9.11 -5.33 -5.93
CA ASN A 358 8.15 -4.43 -5.32
C ASN A 358 8.17 -4.49 -3.78
N GLY A 359 8.48 -5.68 -3.21
CA GLY A 359 8.73 -5.86 -1.78
C GLY A 359 7.52 -5.66 -0.88
N TYR A 360 6.29 -5.72 -1.41
CA TYR A 360 5.07 -5.59 -0.62
C TYR A 360 4.67 -6.92 0.00
N ASP A 361 4.24 -6.88 1.26
CA ASP A 361 3.54 -8.01 1.86
C ASP A 361 2.13 -8.13 1.29
N LEU A 362 1.79 -9.31 0.78
CA LEU A 362 0.48 -9.58 0.19
C LEU A 362 -0.66 -9.48 1.22
N PHE A 363 -0.40 -9.94 2.43
CA PHE A 363 -1.42 -10.07 3.48
C PHE A 363 -1.55 -8.81 4.33
N TYR A 364 -0.48 -8.06 4.46
CA TYR A 364 -0.33 -6.95 5.39
C TYR A 364 0.29 -5.74 4.71
N PRO A 365 -0.41 -5.21 3.69
CA PRO A 365 0.10 -4.04 3.01
C PRO A 365 0.15 -2.87 3.98
N GLU A 366 1.29 -2.26 4.12
CA GLU A 366 1.44 -1.00 4.81
C GLU A 366 0.68 0.10 4.05
N VAL A 367 -0.26 0.71 4.75
CA VAL A 367 -1.12 1.75 4.16
C VAL A 367 -0.55 3.12 4.48
N GLY A 368 -0.25 3.90 3.45
CA GLY A 368 -0.04 5.33 3.60
C GLY A 368 1.33 5.86 3.28
N GLN A 369 2.31 5.02 3.01
CA GLN A 369 3.58 5.49 2.45
C GLN A 369 4.14 4.46 1.48
N ALA A 370 4.57 4.91 0.31
CA ALA A 370 5.57 4.19 -0.47
C ALA A 370 6.72 3.79 0.47
N LYS A 371 7.43 2.69 0.20
CA LYS A 371 8.65 2.29 0.92
C LYS A 371 9.37 3.57 1.37
N PRO A 372 9.42 3.86 2.68
CA PRO A 372 9.67 5.25 3.14
C PRO A 372 11.01 5.82 2.72
N ASN A 373 11.99 5.00 2.48
CA ASN A 373 13.23 5.33 1.75
C ASN A 373 14.02 4.04 1.46
N SER A 374 15.11 4.16 0.72
CA SER A 374 16.02 3.06 0.40
C SER A 374 16.64 2.35 1.62
N LYS A 375 16.58 2.96 2.80
CA LYS A 375 17.12 2.42 4.07
C LYS A 375 16.09 1.67 4.91
N SER A 376 14.80 1.69 4.56
CA SER A 376 13.78 0.93 5.29
C SER A 376 13.95 -0.56 5.02
N VAL A 377 13.95 -1.34 6.08
CA VAL A 377 14.03 -2.80 6.04
C VAL A 377 12.80 -3.40 6.71
N PRO A 378 12.40 -4.63 6.35
CA PRO A 378 11.38 -5.34 7.11
C PRO A 378 11.87 -5.58 8.55
N VAL A 379 11.05 -5.18 9.52
CA VAL A 379 11.33 -5.38 10.95
C VAL A 379 10.22 -6.21 11.60
N GLN A 380 10.59 -7.09 12.52
CA GLN A 380 9.66 -7.94 13.23
C GLN A 380 9.29 -7.31 14.57
N VAL A 381 7.99 -7.05 14.78
CA VAL A 381 7.49 -6.41 15.99
C VAL A 381 6.40 -7.27 16.62
N HIS A 382 6.63 -7.76 17.83
CA HIS A 382 5.67 -8.59 18.53
C HIS A 382 4.50 -7.75 19.07
N CYS A 383 3.29 -8.24 18.87
CA CYS A 383 2.09 -7.63 19.46
C CYS A 383 2.02 -7.95 20.95
N PRO A 384 1.87 -6.96 21.85
CA PRO A 384 1.77 -7.21 23.28
C PRO A 384 0.44 -7.87 23.70
N VAL A 385 -0.57 -7.87 22.83
CA VAL A 385 -1.89 -8.46 23.14
C VAL A 385 -1.99 -9.90 22.65
N CYS A 386 -1.65 -10.17 21.39
CA CYS A 386 -1.79 -11.50 20.81
C CYS A 386 -0.45 -12.20 20.52
N TYR A 387 0.67 -11.60 20.89
CA TYR A 387 2.04 -12.10 20.70
C TYR A 387 2.43 -12.41 19.25
N PHE A 388 1.61 -12.04 18.30
CA PHE A 388 1.91 -12.24 16.88
C PHE A 388 3.12 -11.40 16.48
N ALA A 389 4.08 -12.02 15.78
CA ALA A 389 5.24 -11.36 15.22
C ALA A 389 4.86 -10.63 13.93
N ASN A 390 4.58 -9.33 14.04
CA ASN A 390 4.25 -8.49 12.91
C ASN A 390 5.48 -8.14 12.10
N THR A 391 5.37 -8.13 10.78
CA THR A 391 6.41 -7.62 9.89
C THR A 391 5.98 -6.27 9.33
N PHE A 392 6.75 -5.24 9.67
CA PHE A 392 6.52 -3.87 9.21
C PHE A 392 7.76 -3.33 8.51
N TRP A 393 7.60 -2.31 7.69
CA TRP A 393 8.74 -1.48 7.29
C TRP A 393 9.22 -0.69 8.49
N GLY A 394 10.52 -0.66 8.70
CA GLY A 394 11.12 0.07 9.80
C GLY A 394 12.55 0.49 9.49
N LEU A 395 13.10 1.27 10.39
CA LEU A 395 14.50 1.64 10.42
C LEU A 395 15.16 0.87 11.56
N VAL A 396 16.30 0.29 11.26
CA VAL A 396 17.15 -0.35 12.26
C VAL A 396 18.47 0.40 12.36
N ASP A 397 19.09 0.34 13.53
CA ASP A 397 20.45 0.78 13.71
C ASP A 397 21.46 -0.25 13.19
N ALA A 398 22.77 0.00 13.38
CA ALA A 398 23.81 -0.91 12.88
C ALA A 398 23.82 -2.26 13.61
N ASP A 399 23.20 -2.35 14.78
CA ASP A 399 23.09 -3.55 15.59
C ASP A 399 21.84 -4.38 15.26
N GLY A 400 20.98 -3.85 14.34
CA GLY A 400 19.72 -4.46 13.96
C GLY A 400 18.58 -4.18 14.93
N ASP A 401 18.77 -3.29 15.91
CA ASP A 401 17.70 -2.87 16.81
C ASP A 401 16.75 -1.90 16.13
N ILE A 402 15.45 -2.05 16.36
CA ILE A 402 14.42 -1.24 15.71
C ILE A 402 14.45 0.18 16.27
N ILE A 403 14.80 1.15 15.43
CA ILE A 403 14.72 2.58 15.75
C ILE A 403 13.28 3.08 15.62
N GLU A 404 12.62 2.69 14.54
CA GLU A 404 11.27 3.11 14.19
C GLU A 404 10.61 2.02 13.36
N HIS A 405 9.30 1.83 13.49
CA HIS A 405 8.52 1.05 12.56
C HIS A 405 7.28 1.83 12.12
N PHE A 406 6.82 1.55 10.90
CA PHE A 406 5.69 2.25 10.29
C PHE A 406 4.37 1.48 10.41
N GLY A 407 4.39 0.34 11.10
CA GLY A 407 3.21 -0.48 11.33
C GLY A 407 2.19 0.21 12.24
N ARG A 408 0.92 0.16 11.83
CA ARG A 408 -0.17 0.84 12.54
C ARG A 408 -1.10 -0.10 13.29
N ARG A 409 -1.23 -1.32 12.85
CA ARG A 409 -2.19 -2.29 13.40
C ARG A 409 -1.56 -3.67 13.49
N CYS A 410 -1.90 -4.41 14.53
CA CYS A 410 -1.49 -5.80 14.63
C CYS A 410 -2.08 -6.64 13.50
N GLN A 411 -1.24 -7.47 12.92
CA GLN A 411 -1.54 -8.36 11.81
C GLN A 411 -1.97 -9.75 12.31
N GLY A 412 -1.91 -9.99 13.61
CA GLY A 412 -2.29 -11.26 14.23
C GLY A 412 -3.79 -11.48 14.26
N LEU A 413 -4.16 -12.75 14.37
CA LEU A 413 -5.54 -13.17 14.59
C LEU A 413 -5.66 -13.60 16.07
N ILE A 414 -6.68 -13.10 16.77
CA ILE A 414 -7.00 -13.51 18.14
C ILE A 414 -7.69 -14.87 18.10
N ASP A 415 -8.66 -15.01 17.19
CA ASP A 415 -9.37 -16.24 16.88
C ASP A 415 -9.33 -16.50 15.38
N ASP A 416 -9.82 -17.64 14.92
CA ASP A 416 -9.78 -18.05 13.51
C ASP A 416 -10.36 -17.02 12.52
N ASN A 417 -11.09 -16.00 12.99
CA ASN A 417 -11.79 -15.02 12.17
C ASN A 417 -11.62 -13.57 12.57
N GLN A 418 -10.99 -13.27 13.72
CA GLN A 418 -10.90 -11.91 14.23
C GLN A 418 -9.45 -11.43 14.28
N GLN A 419 -9.16 -10.37 13.53
CA GLN A 419 -7.86 -9.70 13.59
C GLN A 419 -7.69 -8.99 14.94
N CYS A 420 -6.50 -9.07 15.51
CA CYS A 420 -6.15 -8.34 16.73
C CYS A 420 -6.34 -6.83 16.56
N ASP A 421 -6.97 -6.21 17.54
CA ASP A 421 -7.30 -4.78 17.51
C ASP A 421 -6.14 -3.87 17.94
N PHE A 422 -5.05 -4.46 18.41
CA PHE A 422 -3.92 -3.71 18.92
C PHE A 422 -3.29 -2.82 17.84
N ARG A 423 -3.04 -1.58 18.20
CA ARG A 423 -2.37 -0.60 17.33
C ARG A 423 -1.00 -0.26 17.92
N PHE A 424 0.03 -0.45 17.10
CA PHE A 424 1.39 -0.15 17.50
C PHE A 424 1.60 1.36 17.61
N ARG A 425 1.82 1.82 18.83
CA ARG A 425 2.27 3.20 19.11
C ARG A 425 3.45 3.21 20.09
N SER A 426 3.78 2.06 20.69
CA SER A 426 4.69 1.96 21.82
C SER A 426 5.51 0.66 21.76
N LYS A 427 6.64 0.64 22.49
CA LYS A 427 7.38 -0.57 22.84
C LYS A 427 7.28 -0.83 24.34
N SER A 428 7.12 -2.09 24.71
CA SER A 428 7.06 -2.49 26.12
C SER A 428 8.45 -2.57 26.72
N CYS A 429 8.61 -2.07 27.93
CA CYS A 429 9.84 -2.23 28.68
C CYS A 429 10.03 -3.70 29.10
N PRO A 430 11.18 -4.34 28.85
CA PRO A 430 11.42 -5.72 29.24
C PRO A 430 11.45 -5.92 30.77
N ASP A 431 11.78 -4.88 31.54
CA ASP A 431 11.96 -4.99 32.99
C ASP A 431 10.65 -4.74 33.75
N CYS A 432 9.78 -3.83 33.30
CA CYS A 432 8.56 -3.48 34.02
C CYS A 432 7.27 -3.63 33.22
N GLY A 433 7.34 -4.00 31.91
CA GLY A 433 6.20 -4.17 31.04
C GLY A 433 5.51 -2.87 30.58
N ALA A 434 5.98 -1.70 31.03
CA ALA A 434 5.35 -0.42 30.67
C ALA A 434 5.50 -0.11 29.18
N GLU A 435 4.45 0.42 28.57
CA GLU A 435 4.48 0.88 27.18
C GLU A 435 5.29 2.18 27.05
N ASN A 436 6.20 2.20 26.10
CA ASN A 436 7.04 3.35 25.79
C ASN A 436 6.93 3.68 24.30
N ASP A 437 7.20 4.92 23.93
CA ASP A 437 7.36 5.28 22.52
C ASP A 437 8.39 4.35 21.85
N ILE A 438 8.14 3.96 20.60
CA ILE A 438 9.02 3.04 19.88
C ILE A 438 10.45 3.57 19.76
N ALA A 439 10.62 4.88 19.70
CA ALA A 439 11.91 5.55 19.66
C ALA A 439 12.50 5.85 21.07
N ALA A 440 11.76 5.53 22.14
CA ALA A 440 12.26 5.76 23.50
C ALA A 440 13.52 4.93 23.76
N ARG A 441 14.57 5.55 24.27
CA ARG A 441 15.83 4.90 24.65
C ARG A 441 15.85 4.46 26.10
N ILE A 442 15.03 5.10 26.92
CA ILE A 442 14.87 4.85 28.35
C ILE A 442 13.39 4.64 28.64
N CYS A 443 13.08 3.69 29.49
CA CYS A 443 11.71 3.46 29.92
C CYS A 443 11.19 4.63 30.76
N GLN A 444 10.04 5.18 30.39
CA GLN A 444 9.44 6.30 31.11
C GLN A 444 8.96 5.95 32.52
N THR A 445 8.74 4.67 32.81
CA THR A 445 8.23 4.19 34.11
C THR A 445 9.35 3.78 35.06
N CYS A 446 10.25 2.88 34.62
CA CYS A 446 11.28 2.32 35.49
C CYS A 446 12.70 2.84 35.20
N GLN A 447 12.87 3.73 34.24
CA GLN A 447 14.13 4.32 33.80
C GLN A 447 15.15 3.30 33.24
N SER A 448 14.74 2.07 32.97
CA SER A 448 15.62 1.05 32.37
C SER A 448 15.98 1.46 30.95
N THR A 449 17.20 1.13 30.54
CA THR A 449 17.67 1.36 29.16
C THR A 449 16.96 0.39 28.21
N LEU A 450 16.19 0.91 27.28
CA LEU A 450 15.46 0.14 26.26
C LEU A 450 16.31 -0.15 25.02
N ILE A 451 17.32 0.70 24.77
CA ILE A 451 18.32 0.51 23.72
C ILE A 451 19.68 0.81 24.36
N ASP A 452 20.61 -0.14 24.31
CA ASP A 452 21.98 0.08 24.78
C ASP A 452 22.73 1.00 23.80
N PRO A 453 22.99 2.27 24.18
CA PRO A 453 23.63 3.23 23.26
C PRO A 453 25.09 2.88 22.99
N ASP A 454 25.73 2.10 23.87
CA ASP A 454 27.14 1.78 23.75
C ASP A 454 27.41 0.50 22.94
N LYS A 455 26.40 -0.32 22.65
CA LYS A 455 26.54 -1.56 21.88
C LYS A 455 27.09 -1.31 20.47
N ARG A 456 26.59 -0.27 19.82
CA ARG A 456 27.02 0.15 18.49
C ARG A 456 28.43 0.77 18.52
N LEU A 457 28.74 1.53 19.57
CA LEU A 457 30.05 2.13 19.74
C LEU A 457 31.16 1.07 19.79
N LYS A 458 30.91 -0.08 20.41
CA LYS A 458 31.84 -1.22 20.46
C LYS A 458 32.20 -1.76 19.07
N GLN A 459 31.23 -1.83 18.15
CA GLN A 459 31.46 -2.31 16.79
C GLN A 459 32.29 -1.31 15.99
N VAL A 460 32.07 -0.02 16.22
CA VAL A 460 32.74 1.07 15.50
C VAL A 460 34.19 1.28 15.97
N LEU A 461 34.48 1.05 17.25
CA LEU A 461 35.85 1.15 17.79
C LEU A 461 36.84 0.18 17.11
N ASN A 462 36.32 -0.88 16.48
CA ASN A 462 37.15 -1.84 15.73
C ASN A 462 37.33 -1.48 14.24
N ALA A 463 36.73 -0.38 13.77
CA ALA A 463 36.80 0.03 12.36
C ALA A 463 37.98 0.98 12.09
N GLN A 464 38.87 0.61 11.16
CA GLN A 464 40.00 1.45 10.76
C GLN A 464 39.54 2.71 10.03
N HIS A 465 40.24 3.85 10.24
CA HIS A 465 40.02 5.15 9.59
C HIS A 465 38.82 5.98 10.07
N HIS A 466 38.33 5.76 11.28
CA HIS A 466 37.30 6.60 11.89
C HIS A 466 37.86 7.38 13.07
N HIS A 467 37.35 8.59 13.28
CA HIS A 467 37.67 9.46 14.41
C HIS A 467 36.43 9.69 15.27
N LEU A 468 36.56 9.47 16.58
CA LEU A 468 35.50 9.76 17.54
C LEU A 468 35.72 11.19 18.09
N PHE A 469 34.73 12.03 17.83
CA PHE A 469 34.71 13.42 18.28
C PHE A 469 33.78 13.54 19.49
N LYS A 470 34.33 13.90 20.65
CA LYS A 470 33.55 14.09 21.88
C LYS A 470 32.91 15.47 21.88
N CYS A 471 31.61 15.54 21.70
CA CYS A 471 30.87 16.79 21.57
C CYS A 471 30.60 17.40 22.96
N GLN A 472 31.19 18.56 23.24
CA GLN A 472 30.94 19.33 24.46
C GLN A 472 29.77 20.30 24.26
N GLU A 473 29.69 20.93 23.09
CA GLU A 473 28.67 21.91 22.76
C GLU A 473 28.17 21.73 21.33
N MET A 474 26.90 22.08 21.08
CA MET A 474 26.30 22.11 19.75
C MET A 474 25.61 23.45 19.55
N LEU A 475 26.03 24.19 18.53
CA LEU A 475 25.45 25.47 18.17
C LEU A 475 24.75 25.38 16.81
N LEU A 476 23.56 25.97 16.74
CA LEU A 476 22.82 26.13 15.49
C LEU A 476 22.86 27.60 15.07
N LEU A 477 23.33 27.85 13.87
CA LEU A 477 23.54 29.21 13.32
C LEU A 477 22.87 29.32 11.95
N CYS A 478 22.41 30.52 11.60
CA CYS A 478 21.97 30.82 10.23
C CYS A 478 23.01 31.67 9.55
N GLN A 479 23.60 31.21 8.46
CA GLN A 479 24.56 31.93 7.63
C GLN A 479 24.15 31.83 6.16
N ASP A 480 23.99 32.93 5.47
CA ASP A 480 23.59 32.96 4.04
C ASP A 480 22.37 32.04 3.72
N GLU A 481 21.30 32.16 4.52
CA GLU A 481 20.08 31.36 4.44
C GLU A 481 20.28 29.83 4.65
N LYS A 482 21.50 29.44 5.05
CA LYS A 482 21.83 28.05 5.35
C LYS A 482 21.84 27.82 6.87
N LEU A 483 21.42 26.64 7.30
CA LEU A 483 21.62 26.21 8.67
C LEU A 483 23.04 25.62 8.79
N VAL A 484 23.85 26.20 9.66
CA VAL A 484 25.17 25.69 10.04
C VAL A 484 25.06 25.13 11.45
N ILE A 485 25.42 23.87 11.63
CA ILE A 485 25.45 23.20 12.92
C ILE A 485 26.92 22.98 13.28
N GLN A 486 27.36 23.61 14.35
CA GLN A 486 28.72 23.49 14.87
C GLN A 486 28.71 22.56 16.09
N TYR A 487 29.56 21.57 16.04
CA TYR A 487 29.85 20.68 17.17
C TYR A 487 31.23 21.00 17.67
N ILE A 488 31.35 21.30 18.96
CA ILE A 488 32.58 21.77 19.60
C ILE A 488 33.01 20.75 20.62
N ASP A 489 34.28 20.35 20.60
CA ASP A 489 34.87 19.48 21.61
C ASP A 489 35.41 20.24 22.82
N ILE A 490 36.00 19.54 23.79
CA ILE A 490 36.57 20.13 25.01
C ILE A 490 37.82 20.97 24.74
N GLU A 491 38.50 20.73 23.61
CA GLU A 491 39.69 21.46 23.20
C GLU A 491 39.37 22.68 22.32
N GLY A 492 38.11 22.85 21.99
CA GLY A 492 37.64 23.93 21.12
C GLY A 492 37.73 23.60 19.63
N ASN A 493 38.03 22.36 19.23
CA ASN A 493 37.95 21.96 17.83
C ASN A 493 36.50 21.96 17.37
N VAL A 494 36.25 22.38 16.13
CA VAL A 494 34.92 22.55 15.58
C VAL A 494 34.72 21.60 14.40
N PHE A 495 33.65 20.82 14.43
CA PHE A 495 33.14 20.10 13.29
C PHE A 495 31.82 20.72 12.83
N GLU A 496 31.67 21.01 11.53
CA GLU A 496 30.51 21.71 10.99
C GLU A 496 29.73 20.85 9.99
N GLN A 497 28.42 20.95 10.09
CA GLN A 497 27.48 20.46 9.06
C GLN A 497 26.63 21.63 8.54
N THR A 498 26.46 21.70 7.22
CA THR A 498 25.66 22.76 6.58
C THR A 498 24.47 22.14 5.84
N PHE A 499 23.28 22.69 6.07
CA PHE A 499 22.04 22.27 5.42
C PHE A 499 21.40 23.44 4.67
N GLN A 500 20.84 23.13 3.50
CA GLN A 500 20.05 24.04 2.68
C GLN A 500 18.60 23.58 2.65
N PHE A 501 17.66 24.51 2.35
CA PHE A 501 16.22 24.24 2.38
C PHE A 501 15.51 24.58 1.07
N SER A 502 16.25 24.95 0.03
CA SER A 502 15.69 25.41 -1.25
C SER A 502 14.85 24.34 -1.95
N THR A 503 15.25 23.06 -1.86
CA THR A 503 14.55 21.95 -2.51
C THR A 503 13.92 20.99 -1.49
N LEU A 504 12.90 20.25 -1.93
CA LEU A 504 12.27 19.21 -1.10
C LEU A 504 13.28 18.10 -0.71
N ALA A 505 14.20 17.77 -1.61
CA ALA A 505 15.25 16.78 -1.35
C ALA A 505 16.19 17.21 -0.22
N GLN A 506 16.61 18.49 -0.22
CA GLN A 506 17.45 19.06 0.85
C GLN A 506 16.72 19.06 2.20
N ARG A 507 15.44 19.44 2.23
CA ARG A 507 14.63 19.41 3.45
C ARG A 507 14.45 17.98 4.00
N ARG A 508 14.23 17.00 3.11
CA ARG A 508 14.18 15.58 3.50
C ARG A 508 15.51 15.08 4.04
N ALA A 509 16.63 15.46 3.41
CA ALA A 509 17.97 15.11 3.88
C ALA A 509 18.24 15.68 5.27
N PHE A 510 17.92 16.97 5.51
CA PHE A 510 18.03 17.58 6.83
C PHE A 510 17.22 16.82 7.88
N TYR A 511 15.97 16.48 7.55
CA TYR A 511 15.09 15.73 8.44
C TYR A 511 15.67 14.36 8.79
N ALA A 512 16.13 13.59 7.79
CA ALA A 512 16.65 12.26 7.97
C ALA A 512 18.01 12.23 8.71
N VAL A 513 18.88 13.19 8.44
CA VAL A 513 20.24 13.22 8.98
C VAL A 513 20.30 13.88 10.36
N PHE A 514 19.51 14.92 10.59
CA PHE A 514 19.60 15.72 11.81
C PHE A 514 18.36 15.58 12.70
N VAL A 515 17.16 15.91 12.19
CA VAL A 515 15.97 16.03 13.04
C VAL A 515 15.65 14.72 13.77
N LEU A 516 15.65 13.60 13.06
CA LEU A 516 15.29 12.29 13.65
C LEU A 516 16.25 11.86 14.76
N SER A 517 17.55 12.11 14.62
CA SER A 517 18.56 11.69 15.62
C SER A 517 18.67 12.66 16.81
N HIS A 518 18.48 13.96 16.59
CA HIS A 518 18.73 15.01 17.59
C HIS A 518 17.47 15.41 18.37
N THR A 519 16.31 14.88 18.08
CA THR A 519 15.07 15.27 18.78
C THR A 519 15.06 14.79 20.23
N ARG A 520 14.74 15.69 21.17
CA ARG A 520 14.66 15.40 22.61
C ARG A 520 13.47 14.51 22.99
N THR A 521 12.36 14.66 22.28
CA THR A 521 11.11 13.92 22.57
C THR A 521 10.70 13.12 21.36
N PRO A 522 11.07 11.83 21.30
CA PRO A 522 10.65 10.93 20.23
C PRO A 522 9.13 10.81 20.16
N GLY A 523 8.59 10.64 18.94
CA GLY A 523 7.14 10.45 18.73
C GLY A 523 6.29 11.72 18.62
N LEU A 524 6.84 12.91 18.89
CA LEU A 524 6.18 14.16 18.56
C LEU A 524 6.19 14.38 17.04
N LEU A 525 5.04 14.80 16.50
CA LEU A 525 4.96 15.28 15.12
C LEU A 525 5.92 16.47 14.96
N HIS A 526 6.95 16.28 14.14
CA HIS A 526 7.89 17.35 13.86
C HIS A 526 7.26 18.37 12.93
N PRO A 527 7.40 19.68 13.22
CA PRO A 527 6.99 20.71 12.29
C PRO A 527 7.79 20.59 10.98
N LYS A 528 7.22 21.05 9.88
CA LYS A 528 7.92 21.14 8.61
C LYS A 528 8.85 22.36 8.65
N TYR A 529 10.14 22.12 8.66
CA TYR A 529 11.16 23.17 8.53
C TYR A 529 11.36 23.50 7.05
N ASN A 530 11.01 24.72 6.65
CA ASN A 530 11.14 25.18 5.27
C ASN A 530 12.37 26.08 5.06
N GLN A 531 12.93 26.63 6.12
CA GLN A 531 14.10 27.52 6.13
C GLN A 531 14.90 27.38 7.43
N ALA A 532 16.13 27.86 7.45
CA ALA A 532 17.01 27.75 8.61
C ALA A 532 16.44 28.40 9.87
N ASN A 533 15.75 29.55 9.73
CA ASN A 533 15.15 30.26 10.86
C ASN A 533 14.04 29.48 11.56
N ASP A 534 13.29 28.61 10.84
CA ASP A 534 12.29 27.76 11.45
C ASP A 534 12.94 26.78 12.45
N VAL A 535 14.14 26.28 12.10
CA VAL A 535 14.91 25.36 12.95
C VAL A 535 15.46 26.09 14.19
N LEU A 536 15.94 27.31 14.00
CA LEU A 536 16.45 28.14 15.11
C LEU A 536 15.37 28.49 16.11
N ALA A 537 14.13 28.75 15.65
CA ALA A 537 12.99 28.99 16.52
C ALA A 537 12.66 27.78 17.42
N ASP A 538 12.96 26.57 16.93
CA ASP A 538 12.70 25.31 17.61
C ASP A 538 13.97 24.65 18.22
N LYS A 539 15.06 25.41 18.37
CA LYS A 539 16.38 24.86 18.80
C LYS A 539 16.32 24.01 20.07
N GLU A 540 15.44 24.36 21.00
CA GLU A 540 15.26 23.65 22.29
C GLU A 540 14.73 22.20 22.13
N ARG A 541 14.21 21.87 20.96
CA ARG A 541 13.75 20.50 20.65
C ARG A 541 14.91 19.56 20.38
N PHE A 542 16.08 20.10 20.03
CA PHE A 542 17.24 19.30 19.66
C PHE A 542 18.19 19.12 20.83
N ARG A 543 18.75 17.94 20.94
CA ARG A 543 19.79 17.59 21.91
C ARG A 543 21.13 17.45 21.21
N LYS A 544 22.20 17.84 21.90
CA LYS A 544 23.55 17.59 21.42
C LYS A 544 23.87 16.09 21.53
N PRO A 545 24.65 15.51 20.62
CA PRO A 545 25.23 14.18 20.78
C PRO A 545 26.35 14.21 21.82
N ASP A 546 26.63 13.07 22.44
CA ASP A 546 27.79 12.91 23.30
C ASP A 546 29.07 12.66 22.49
N LEU A 547 28.93 11.84 21.42
CA LEU A 547 30.01 11.48 20.51
C LEU A 547 29.55 11.56 19.06
N LEU A 548 30.45 11.96 18.17
CA LEU A 548 30.30 11.92 16.72
C LEU A 548 31.33 10.95 16.13
N LEU A 549 30.90 10.12 15.19
CA LEU A 549 31.79 9.30 14.39
C LEU A 549 32.09 10.02 13.09
N LEU A 550 33.32 10.41 12.91
CA LEU A 550 33.80 11.13 11.73
C LEU A 550 34.68 10.21 10.90
N LYS A 551 34.56 10.31 9.59
CA LYS A 551 35.44 9.65 8.61
C LYS A 551 36.15 10.69 7.77
N LYS A 552 37.48 10.59 7.69
CA LYS A 552 38.28 11.50 6.87
C LYS A 552 38.20 11.11 5.41
N ASN A 553 37.66 12.00 4.58
CA ASN A 553 37.80 11.95 3.13
C ASN A 553 38.96 12.84 2.71
N LYS A 554 39.40 12.77 1.43
CA LYS A 554 40.60 13.45 0.92
C LYS A 554 40.69 14.95 1.36
N TYR A 555 39.57 15.64 1.46
CA TYR A 555 39.52 17.09 1.70
C TYR A 555 38.62 17.54 2.86
N ARG A 556 37.83 16.62 3.47
CA ARG A 556 36.89 16.98 4.55
C ARG A 556 36.63 15.80 5.48
N TRP A 557 36.07 16.13 6.64
CA TRP A 557 35.48 15.17 7.54
C TRP A 557 34.00 14.99 7.21
N ASP A 558 33.52 13.77 7.09
CA ASP A 558 32.11 13.42 6.93
C ASP A 558 31.59 12.80 8.22
N LEU A 559 30.42 13.25 8.67
CA LEU A 559 29.72 12.63 9.78
C LEU A 559 29.11 11.30 9.31
N ILE A 560 29.51 10.23 9.96
CA ILE A 560 28.97 8.88 9.73
C ILE A 560 27.83 8.61 10.68
N ASP A 561 27.99 9.01 11.98
CA ASP A 561 27.02 8.73 13.00
C ASP A 561 27.11 9.68 14.20
N SER A 562 26.01 9.74 14.99
CA SER A 562 25.90 10.53 16.21
C SER A 562 25.39 9.63 17.34
N PHE A 563 26.13 9.60 18.48
CA PHE A 563 25.78 8.82 19.65
C PHE A 563 25.27 9.73 20.75
N PHE A 564 24.18 9.30 21.37
CA PHE A 564 23.50 10.00 22.45
C PHE A 564 23.42 9.07 23.67
N ASP A 565 23.32 9.66 24.85
CA ASP A 565 23.15 8.95 26.11
C ASP A 565 24.31 7.98 26.42
N TYR A 566 25.56 8.37 26.07
CA TYR A 566 26.77 7.58 26.32
C TYR A 566 26.97 7.32 27.81
N GLN A 567 27.04 6.04 28.21
CA GLN A 567 27.14 5.62 29.61
C GLN A 567 28.55 5.30 30.08
N GLY A 568 29.56 5.51 29.22
CA GLY A 568 30.97 5.27 29.62
C GLY A 568 31.38 3.81 29.75
N LYS A 569 30.60 2.86 29.19
CA LYS A 569 30.90 1.41 29.30
C LYS A 569 32.22 0.99 28.62
N TYR A 570 32.63 1.73 27.61
CA TYR A 570 33.87 1.44 26.87
C TYR A 570 34.88 2.56 27.08
N LYS A 571 36.13 2.18 27.44
CA LYS A 571 37.23 3.14 27.41
C LYS A 571 37.52 3.50 25.97
N ILE A 572 37.37 4.76 25.65
CA ILE A 572 37.70 5.36 24.35
C ILE A 572 39.12 5.89 24.49
N ASP A 573 40.10 5.23 23.83
CA ASP A 573 41.45 5.79 23.73
C ASP A 573 41.38 6.98 22.79
N MET A 574 41.58 8.15 23.37
CA MET A 574 41.56 9.45 22.68
C MET A 574 42.99 9.83 22.25
N SER A 575 43.65 8.97 21.46
CA SER A 575 44.95 9.31 20.86
C SER A 575 44.81 9.71 19.42
#